data_2310827c421938239870dbdce04b2602
#
_entry.id   2310827c421938239870dbdce04b2602
#
_cell.length_a   1.000
_cell.length_b   1.000
_cell.length_c   1.000
_cell.angle_alpha   90.00
_cell.angle_beta   90.00
_cell.angle_gamma   90.00
#
_symmetry.space_group_name_H-M   'P 1'
#
loop_
_entity.id
_entity.type
_entity.pdbx_description
1 polymer ?
#
loop_
_entity_poly.entity_id
_entity_poly.type
_entity_poly.pdbx_seq_one_letter_code
_entity_poly.pdbx_strand_id
1 'polypeptide(L)'
;MKLNYKRTFLVGLAFFSICAFWQMYDGIIPLILRDTYGLDNKLRGIVMGIDNLLALFLLPLFGALSDKKGRRMPFIIIGTALAVVLTMLLAYIIRHYNAAAPTESLMIFFVSLMALLVSMGLYRSPAVALMADVTPKPLRSQGNAVINLMGAFGGLYTLIMMKVAVTTDAAGNANYTALFASVAGLMVTAIAILVLTIREKKLVAEMKAINYGVSEDEDQGKTETVNGKEKLPKPVLKSLLLILTTIGLWFLGYNAVTTFFTSYATATWSGGLSHASTCLMVATVAAVASYIPIGMISAKIGRRNMIRIGLLTAAVGFAQASVTVNTFPMVWEISRSGNVGKYTGFYYTVSMTAQTVTPFLVGIFLDKLGNDALFPYGFAFVLLALIPISLAKHGDNRPEAPKSKLEAFDVDD
;
A
#
# COMPACT_ATOMS: atom_id res chain seq x y z
N MET A 1 -7.37 -14.61 21.65
CA MET A 1 -6.65 -13.32 21.51
C MET A 1 -7.54 -12.26 20.89
N LYS A 2 -7.54 -11.03 21.39
CA LYS A 2 -8.27 -9.87 20.82
C LYS A 2 -7.27 -8.84 20.30
N LEU A 3 -7.59 -8.17 19.18
CA LEU A 3 -6.77 -7.09 18.64
C LEU A 3 -6.85 -5.86 19.54
N ASN A 4 -5.70 -5.29 19.90
CA ASN A 4 -5.66 -3.99 20.57
C ASN A 4 -5.87 -2.87 19.53
N TYR A 5 -7.13 -2.50 19.32
CA TYR A 5 -7.52 -1.49 18.33
C TYR A 5 -6.85 -0.14 18.58
N LYS A 6 -6.75 0.32 19.85
CA LYS A 6 -6.10 1.60 20.20
C LYS A 6 -4.65 1.63 19.68
N ARG A 7 -3.88 0.58 19.99
CA ARG A 7 -2.50 0.44 19.52
C ARG A 7 -2.43 0.37 17.99
N THR A 8 -3.33 -0.40 17.37
CA THR A 8 -3.39 -0.58 15.92
C THR A 8 -3.70 0.73 15.21
N PHE A 9 -4.64 1.55 15.72
CA PHE A 9 -4.92 2.88 15.18
C PHE A 9 -3.71 3.81 15.31
N LEU A 10 -3.01 3.80 16.45
CA LEU A 10 -1.81 4.63 16.65
C LEU A 10 -0.70 4.25 15.64
N VAL A 11 -0.48 2.95 15.40
CA VAL A 11 0.46 2.50 14.36
C VAL A 11 -0.07 2.85 12.97
N GLY A 12 -1.37 2.80 12.75
CA GLY A 12 -2.05 3.19 11.52
C GLY A 12 -1.86 4.67 11.13
N LEU A 13 -1.48 5.55 12.07
CA LEU A 13 -1.16 6.95 11.76
C LEU A 13 -0.01 7.09 10.75
N ALA A 14 0.95 6.17 10.76
CA ALA A 14 1.98 6.13 9.72
C ALA A 14 1.37 5.89 8.34
N PHE A 15 0.42 4.96 8.25
CA PHE A 15 -0.24 4.64 6.98
C PHE A 15 -1.19 5.76 6.53
N PHE A 16 -1.88 6.40 7.47
CA PHE A 16 -2.67 7.59 7.25
C PHE A 16 -1.86 8.70 6.57
N SER A 17 -0.67 9.02 7.10
CA SER A 17 0.19 10.06 6.53
C SER A 17 0.82 9.67 5.18
N ILE A 18 1.16 8.38 4.99
CA ILE A 18 1.64 7.86 3.70
C ILE A 18 0.57 8.05 2.62
N CYS A 19 -0.66 7.64 2.88
CA CYS A 19 -1.73 7.74 1.90
C CYS A 19 -2.17 9.19 1.64
N ALA A 20 -2.10 10.06 2.65
CA ALA A 20 -2.32 11.49 2.46
C ALA A 20 -1.29 12.09 1.50
N PHE A 21 -0.02 11.74 1.66
CA PHE A 21 1.03 12.18 0.75
C PHE A 21 0.82 11.67 -0.68
N TRP A 22 0.56 10.38 -0.86
CA TRP A 22 0.37 9.81 -2.19
C TRP A 22 -0.85 10.39 -2.90
N GLN A 23 -1.94 10.63 -2.18
CA GLN A 23 -3.12 11.29 -2.75
C GLN A 23 -2.80 12.71 -3.25
N MET A 24 -1.96 13.47 -2.52
CA MET A 24 -1.47 14.77 -2.97
C MET A 24 -0.56 14.64 -4.19
N TYR A 25 0.40 13.71 -4.15
CA TYR A 25 1.34 13.44 -5.23
C TYR A 25 0.61 13.14 -6.55
N ASP A 26 -0.27 12.14 -6.52
CA ASP A 26 -1.01 11.68 -7.69
C ASP A 26 -1.96 12.75 -8.25
N GLY A 27 -2.57 13.56 -7.39
CA GLY A 27 -3.52 14.58 -7.79
C GLY A 27 -2.88 15.88 -8.26
N ILE A 28 -1.75 16.29 -7.70
CA ILE A 28 -1.19 17.64 -7.88
C ILE A 28 0.05 17.67 -8.77
N ILE A 29 0.95 16.69 -8.65
CA ILE A 29 2.19 16.69 -9.44
C ILE A 29 1.92 16.70 -10.95
N PRO A 30 0.98 15.91 -11.51
CA PRO A 30 0.65 15.98 -12.93
C PRO A 30 0.13 17.35 -13.37
N LEU A 31 -0.61 18.07 -12.50
CA LEU A 31 -1.09 19.41 -12.78
C LEU A 31 0.07 20.42 -12.82
N ILE A 32 0.98 20.36 -11.85
CA ILE A 32 2.17 21.22 -11.80
C ILE A 32 3.02 21.01 -13.06
N LEU A 33 3.27 19.76 -13.45
CA LEU A 33 4.05 19.43 -14.64
C LEU A 33 3.40 19.99 -15.92
N ARG A 34 2.06 20.04 -15.99
CA ARG A 34 1.32 20.60 -17.10
C ARG A 34 1.30 22.13 -17.04
N ASP A 35 0.84 22.68 -15.92
CA ASP A 35 0.44 24.08 -15.85
C ASP A 35 1.62 25.03 -15.59
N THR A 36 2.62 24.55 -14.80
CA THR A 36 3.82 25.34 -14.49
C THR A 36 4.96 25.09 -15.48
N TYR A 37 5.19 23.80 -15.82
CA TYR A 37 6.32 23.40 -16.67
C TYR A 37 5.98 23.13 -18.13
N GLY A 38 4.69 23.14 -18.51
CA GLY A 38 4.23 22.97 -19.89
C GLY A 38 4.53 21.60 -20.50
N LEU A 39 4.72 20.55 -19.69
CA LEU A 39 5.04 19.21 -20.18
C LEU A 39 3.84 18.55 -20.84
N ASP A 40 4.10 17.87 -21.95
CA ASP A 40 3.10 17.07 -22.64
C ASP A 40 2.66 15.83 -21.86
N ASN A 41 1.60 15.15 -22.31
CA ASN A 41 1.04 13.99 -21.63
C ASN A 41 2.05 12.84 -21.51
N LYS A 42 2.91 12.65 -22.53
CA LYS A 42 3.91 11.58 -22.57
C LYS A 42 5.00 11.79 -21.52
N LEU A 43 5.57 12.99 -21.46
CA LEU A 43 6.60 13.32 -20.47
C LEU A 43 6.04 13.29 -19.03
N ARG A 44 4.81 13.79 -18.83
CA ARG A 44 4.14 13.68 -17.53
C ARG A 44 3.95 12.22 -17.11
N GLY A 45 3.50 11.37 -18.03
CA GLY A 45 3.37 9.93 -17.78
C GLY A 45 4.69 9.27 -17.41
N ILE A 46 5.79 9.63 -18.06
CA ILE A 46 7.13 9.14 -17.73
C ILE A 46 7.53 9.57 -16.33
N VAL A 47 7.40 10.85 -15.99
CA VAL A 47 7.75 11.37 -14.66
C VAL A 47 6.91 10.69 -13.57
N MET A 48 5.60 10.54 -13.78
CA MET A 48 4.72 9.86 -12.83
C MET A 48 4.99 8.35 -12.74
N GLY A 49 5.55 7.73 -13.76
CA GLY A 49 5.93 6.32 -13.73
C GLY A 49 7.24 6.03 -13.00
N ILE A 50 8.09 7.04 -12.80
CA ILE A 50 9.39 6.89 -12.13
C ILE A 50 9.21 6.49 -10.66
N ASP A 51 8.16 6.93 -9.98
CA ASP A 51 7.88 6.58 -8.60
C ASP A 51 7.70 5.07 -8.43
N ASN A 52 6.94 4.43 -9.32
CA ASN A 52 6.75 2.97 -9.32
C ASN A 52 8.05 2.24 -9.62
N LEU A 53 8.86 2.76 -10.56
CA LEU A 53 10.17 2.20 -10.87
C LEU A 53 11.14 2.32 -9.69
N LEU A 54 11.19 3.47 -9.03
CA LEU A 54 12.00 3.66 -7.82
C LEU A 54 11.51 2.78 -6.67
N ALA A 55 10.20 2.68 -6.47
CA ALA A 55 9.61 1.84 -5.44
C ALA A 55 10.01 0.37 -5.59
N LEU A 56 10.13 -0.13 -6.84
CA LEU A 56 10.57 -1.49 -7.15
C LEU A 56 11.91 -1.85 -6.49
N PHE A 57 12.84 -0.91 -6.43
CA PHE A 57 14.17 -1.10 -5.85
C PHE A 57 14.27 -0.60 -4.41
N LEU A 58 13.70 0.57 -4.11
CA LEU A 58 13.88 1.23 -2.81
C LEU A 58 13.11 0.55 -1.68
N LEU A 59 11.91 0.03 -1.95
CA LEU A 59 11.11 -0.60 -0.89
C LEU A 59 11.73 -1.91 -0.37
N PRO A 60 12.20 -2.85 -1.21
CA PRO A 60 12.97 -4.00 -0.74
C PRO A 60 14.28 -3.61 -0.05
N LEU A 61 14.98 -2.61 -0.58
CA LEU A 61 16.24 -2.15 -0.02
C LEU A 61 16.07 -1.61 1.40
N PHE A 62 15.17 -0.64 1.59
CA PHE A 62 14.94 -0.03 2.90
C PHE A 62 14.22 -0.98 3.88
N GLY A 63 13.39 -1.89 3.37
CA GLY A 63 12.86 -3.00 4.15
C GLY A 63 13.98 -3.85 4.75
N ALA A 64 14.89 -4.34 3.91
CA ALA A 64 16.01 -5.16 4.35
C ALA A 64 17.00 -4.41 5.27
N LEU A 65 17.26 -3.12 5.00
CA LEU A 65 18.11 -2.28 5.85
C LEU A 65 17.51 -2.10 7.25
N SER A 66 16.20 -1.87 7.33
CA SER A 66 15.50 -1.74 8.61
C SER A 66 15.44 -3.07 9.38
N ASP A 67 15.32 -4.21 8.69
CA ASP A 67 15.44 -5.54 9.27
C ASP A 67 16.83 -5.76 9.90
N LYS A 68 17.89 -5.46 9.13
CA LYS A 68 19.28 -5.59 9.58
C LYS A 68 19.58 -4.73 10.81
N LYS A 69 18.98 -3.54 10.91
CA LYS A 69 19.13 -2.65 12.07
C LYS A 69 18.26 -3.07 13.26
N GLY A 70 17.27 -3.94 13.05
CA GLY A 70 16.34 -4.42 14.08
C GLY A 70 15.43 -3.36 14.67
N ARG A 71 15.22 -2.24 13.96
CA ARG A 71 14.39 -1.10 14.39
C ARG A 71 13.76 -0.40 13.19
N ARG A 72 12.47 -0.09 13.28
CA ARG A 72 11.70 0.63 12.25
C ARG A 72 11.65 2.13 12.50
N MET A 73 11.47 2.54 13.77
CA MET A 73 11.28 3.95 14.12
C MET A 73 12.34 4.91 13.60
N PRO A 74 13.66 4.62 13.62
CA PRO A 74 14.64 5.54 13.06
C PRO A 74 14.44 5.84 11.57
N PHE A 75 14.07 4.80 10.78
CA PHE A 75 13.79 4.96 9.35
C PHE A 75 12.52 5.78 9.11
N ILE A 76 11.48 5.53 9.91
CA ILE A 76 10.23 6.28 9.86
C ILE A 76 10.48 7.76 10.17
N ILE A 77 11.21 8.06 11.25
CA ILE A 77 11.48 9.44 11.67
C ILE A 77 12.33 10.18 10.62
N ILE A 78 13.46 9.59 10.20
CA ILE A 78 14.37 10.22 9.24
C ILE A 78 13.68 10.39 7.88
N GLY A 79 13.02 9.33 7.38
CA GLY A 79 12.31 9.37 6.11
C GLY A 79 11.21 10.43 6.10
N THR A 80 10.40 10.52 7.18
CA THR A 80 9.36 11.54 7.30
C THR A 80 9.94 12.95 7.41
N ALA A 81 10.98 13.16 8.21
CA ALA A 81 11.61 14.47 8.35
C ALA A 81 12.15 14.98 7.00
N LEU A 82 12.86 14.11 6.26
CA LEU A 82 13.34 14.44 4.92
C LEU A 82 12.18 14.70 3.94
N ALA A 83 11.13 13.85 3.96
CA ALA A 83 9.98 14.02 3.10
C ALA A 83 9.25 15.34 3.37
N VAL A 84 9.07 15.73 4.63
CA VAL A 84 8.46 17.02 5.03
C VAL A 84 9.28 18.20 4.51
N VAL A 85 10.59 18.21 4.74
CA VAL A 85 11.48 19.28 4.27
C VAL A 85 11.43 19.39 2.75
N LEU A 86 11.52 18.25 2.03
CA LEU A 86 11.51 18.23 0.57
C LEU A 86 10.12 18.59 -0.01
N THR A 87 9.03 18.22 0.67
CA THR A 87 7.68 18.65 0.31
C THR A 87 7.55 20.18 0.38
N MET A 88 8.04 20.79 1.45
CA MET A 88 8.04 22.26 1.59
C MET A 88 9.00 22.93 0.60
N LEU A 89 10.15 22.32 0.31
CA LEU A 89 11.08 22.79 -0.72
C LEU A 89 10.43 22.77 -2.11
N LEU A 90 9.71 21.69 -2.46
CA LEU A 90 8.96 21.65 -3.73
C LEU A 90 7.90 22.75 -3.80
N ALA A 91 7.14 22.97 -2.73
CA ALA A 91 6.17 24.07 -2.68
C ALA A 91 6.84 25.42 -2.91
N TYR A 92 8.03 25.64 -2.34
CA TYR A 92 8.82 26.85 -2.53
C TYR A 92 9.30 26.99 -4.00
N ILE A 93 9.87 25.92 -4.59
CA ILE A 93 10.35 25.89 -5.99
C ILE A 93 9.20 26.20 -6.96
N ILE A 94 8.04 25.61 -6.76
CA ILE A 94 6.85 25.84 -7.63
C ILE A 94 6.42 27.29 -7.55
N ARG A 95 6.37 27.87 -6.35
CA ARG A 95 5.95 29.26 -6.14
C ARG A 95 6.93 30.27 -6.76
N HIS A 96 8.23 29.93 -6.81
CA HIS A 96 9.28 30.79 -7.34
C HIS A 96 9.77 30.31 -8.71
N TYR A 97 8.87 29.74 -9.51
CA TYR A 97 9.18 29.33 -10.87
C TYR A 97 9.73 30.50 -11.69
N ASN A 98 10.91 30.29 -12.30
CA ASN A 98 11.55 31.28 -13.13
C ASN A 98 11.26 31.03 -14.61
N ALA A 99 10.35 31.79 -15.17
CA ALA A 99 9.99 31.72 -16.59
C ALA A 99 11.13 32.08 -17.55
N ALA A 100 12.15 32.83 -17.09
CA ALA A 100 13.33 33.17 -17.91
C ALA A 100 14.32 31.98 -18.03
N ALA A 101 14.27 31.02 -17.12
CA ALA A 101 15.12 29.82 -17.11
C ALA A 101 14.29 28.54 -16.87
N PRO A 102 13.37 28.17 -17.78
CA PRO A 102 12.41 27.09 -17.55
C PRO A 102 13.08 25.73 -17.39
N THR A 103 14.15 25.44 -18.14
CA THR A 103 14.87 24.17 -18.07
C THR A 103 15.59 24.00 -16.73
N GLU A 104 16.22 25.05 -16.20
CA GLU A 104 16.88 25.00 -14.89
C GLU A 104 15.86 24.80 -13.77
N SER A 105 14.74 25.54 -13.82
CA SER A 105 13.65 25.40 -12.87
C SER A 105 13.06 24.00 -12.88
N LEU A 106 12.88 23.39 -14.04
CA LEU A 106 12.40 22.02 -14.19
C LEU A 106 13.42 21.01 -13.62
N MET A 107 14.71 21.21 -13.87
CA MET A 107 15.76 20.34 -13.36
C MET A 107 15.84 20.36 -11.84
N ILE A 108 15.79 21.56 -11.22
CA ILE A 108 15.78 21.71 -9.76
C ILE A 108 14.52 21.04 -9.16
N PHE A 109 13.35 21.24 -9.77
CA PHE A 109 12.12 20.58 -9.37
C PHE A 109 12.26 19.07 -9.47
N PHE A 110 12.76 18.52 -10.57
CA PHE A 110 12.89 17.10 -10.81
C PHE A 110 13.86 16.45 -9.81
N VAL A 111 15.03 17.04 -9.56
CA VAL A 111 15.99 16.53 -8.57
C VAL A 111 15.37 16.53 -7.16
N SER A 112 14.65 17.59 -6.80
CA SER A 112 13.97 17.68 -5.51
C SER A 112 12.83 16.64 -5.40
N LEU A 113 12.11 16.40 -6.49
CA LEU A 113 11.06 15.37 -6.56
C LEU A 113 11.66 13.97 -6.41
N MET A 114 12.78 13.66 -7.08
CA MET A 114 13.47 12.38 -6.93
C MET A 114 13.96 12.16 -5.50
N ALA A 115 14.54 13.17 -4.86
CA ALA A 115 14.95 13.11 -3.45
C ALA A 115 13.75 12.85 -2.52
N LEU A 116 12.61 13.48 -2.79
CA LEU A 116 11.36 13.26 -2.05
C LEU A 116 10.87 11.81 -2.19
N LEU A 117 10.87 11.25 -3.41
CA LEU A 117 10.46 9.87 -3.64
C LEU A 117 11.38 8.86 -2.93
N VAL A 118 12.70 9.12 -2.92
CA VAL A 118 13.65 8.31 -2.13
C VAL A 118 13.34 8.39 -0.64
N SER A 119 13.05 9.58 -0.12
CA SER A 119 12.69 9.78 1.29
C SER A 119 11.38 9.07 1.66
N MET A 120 10.40 9.06 0.76
CA MET A 120 9.16 8.31 0.93
C MET A 120 9.40 6.79 0.87
N GLY A 121 10.30 6.30 0.03
CA GLY A 121 10.72 4.90 0.03
C GLY A 121 11.37 4.48 1.36
N LEU A 122 12.24 5.34 1.93
CA LEU A 122 12.88 5.15 3.23
C LEU A 122 11.85 5.03 4.37
N TYR A 123 10.75 5.76 4.29
CA TYR A 123 9.67 5.80 5.26
C TYR A 123 8.69 4.64 5.10
N ARG A 124 8.20 4.39 3.89
CA ARG A 124 7.01 3.56 3.59
C ARG A 124 7.20 2.10 4.00
N SER A 125 8.26 1.44 3.55
CA SER A 125 8.46 0.01 3.80
C SER A 125 8.65 -0.31 5.29
N PRO A 126 9.48 0.40 6.07
CA PRO A 126 9.57 0.20 7.52
C PRO A 126 8.26 0.52 8.26
N ALA A 127 7.51 1.55 7.84
CA ALA A 127 6.24 1.91 8.48
C ALA A 127 5.19 0.79 8.35
N VAL A 128 5.08 0.20 7.16
CA VAL A 128 4.17 -0.93 6.94
C VAL A 128 4.64 -2.18 7.69
N ALA A 129 5.97 -2.46 7.72
CA ALA A 129 6.53 -3.57 8.45
C ALA A 129 6.33 -3.46 9.98
N LEU A 130 6.35 -2.24 10.53
CA LEU A 130 6.09 -2.00 11.96
C LEU A 130 4.77 -2.60 12.42
N MET A 131 3.72 -2.53 11.58
CA MET A 131 2.42 -3.10 11.91
C MET A 131 2.50 -4.62 12.14
N ALA A 132 3.23 -5.32 11.27
CA ALA A 132 3.42 -6.76 11.40
C ALA A 132 4.26 -7.13 12.63
N ASP A 133 5.24 -6.29 12.98
CA ASP A 133 6.15 -6.52 14.11
C ASP A 133 5.45 -6.35 15.49
N VAL A 134 4.40 -5.51 15.55
CA VAL A 134 3.67 -5.22 16.80
C VAL A 134 2.27 -5.86 16.86
N THR A 135 1.97 -6.80 15.95
CA THR A 135 0.68 -7.50 15.92
C THR A 135 0.89 -9.01 15.93
N PRO A 136 0.17 -9.76 16.79
CA PRO A 136 0.23 -11.23 16.80
C PRO A 136 -0.10 -11.80 15.42
N LYS A 137 0.59 -12.87 15.01
CA LYS A 137 0.44 -13.50 13.68
C LYS A 137 -1.04 -13.75 13.29
N PRO A 138 -1.89 -14.37 14.16
CA PRO A 138 -3.29 -14.66 13.79
C PRO A 138 -4.15 -13.40 13.57
N LEU A 139 -3.80 -12.27 14.20
CA LEU A 139 -4.57 -11.02 14.15
C LEU A 139 -4.08 -10.03 13.08
N ARG A 140 -3.05 -10.39 12.30
CA ARG A 140 -2.46 -9.50 11.29
C ARG A 140 -3.44 -9.06 10.21
N SER A 141 -4.42 -9.90 9.83
CA SER A 141 -5.46 -9.50 8.87
C SER A 141 -6.37 -8.41 9.42
N GLN A 142 -6.77 -8.53 10.70
CA GLN A 142 -7.55 -7.48 11.35
C GLN A 142 -6.74 -6.19 11.48
N GLY A 143 -5.47 -6.30 11.87
CA GLY A 143 -4.56 -5.17 11.94
C GLY A 143 -4.37 -4.49 10.59
N ASN A 144 -4.15 -5.26 9.52
CA ASN A 144 -4.02 -4.73 8.17
C ASN A 144 -5.31 -4.05 7.67
N ALA A 145 -6.48 -4.56 8.05
CA ALA A 145 -7.76 -3.91 7.76
C ALA A 145 -7.83 -2.50 8.38
N VAL A 146 -7.40 -2.36 9.64
CA VAL A 146 -7.38 -1.06 10.33
C VAL A 146 -6.40 -0.09 9.67
N ILE A 147 -5.18 -0.51 9.32
CA ILE A 147 -4.22 0.40 8.68
C ILE A 147 -4.66 0.82 7.28
N ASN A 148 -5.33 -0.05 6.52
CA ASN A 148 -5.91 0.32 5.23
C ASN A 148 -7.07 1.32 5.38
N LEU A 149 -7.91 1.16 6.41
CA LEU A 149 -8.93 2.14 6.76
C LEU A 149 -8.31 3.51 7.11
N MET A 150 -7.25 3.51 7.91
CA MET A 150 -6.49 4.73 8.23
C MET A 150 -5.90 5.38 6.98
N GLY A 151 -5.39 4.57 6.05
CA GLY A 151 -4.92 5.05 4.74
C GLY A 151 -6.03 5.73 3.93
N ALA A 152 -7.22 5.14 3.89
CA ALA A 152 -8.37 5.73 3.21
C ALA A 152 -8.76 7.09 3.82
N PHE A 153 -8.72 7.23 5.15
CA PHE A 153 -8.93 8.52 5.81
C PHE A 153 -7.84 9.54 5.47
N GLY A 154 -6.58 9.10 5.31
CA GLY A 154 -5.49 9.95 4.84
C GLY A 154 -5.73 10.50 3.43
N GLY A 155 -6.14 9.64 2.52
CA GLY A 155 -6.53 10.04 1.15
C GLY A 155 -7.71 11.02 1.17
N LEU A 156 -8.75 10.74 1.95
CA LEU A 156 -9.91 11.63 2.09
C LEU A 156 -9.54 13.00 2.66
N TYR A 157 -8.69 13.05 3.70
CA TYR A 157 -8.17 14.29 4.23
C TYR A 157 -7.54 15.15 3.12
N THR A 158 -6.68 14.56 2.31
CA THR A 158 -6.01 15.28 1.23
C THR A 158 -6.98 15.75 0.16
N LEU A 159 -7.98 14.96 -0.22
CA LEU A 159 -9.02 15.38 -1.17
C LEU A 159 -9.82 16.59 -0.65
N ILE A 160 -10.13 16.63 0.65
CA ILE A 160 -10.77 17.79 1.28
C ILE A 160 -9.84 19.00 1.23
N MET A 161 -8.56 18.80 1.58
CA MET A 161 -7.57 19.89 1.57
C MET A 161 -7.28 20.40 0.16
N MET A 162 -7.30 19.57 -0.88
CA MET A 162 -7.22 19.99 -2.27
C MET A 162 -8.32 20.99 -2.62
N LYS A 163 -9.54 20.75 -2.11
CA LYS A 163 -10.67 21.64 -2.36
C LYS A 163 -10.62 22.96 -1.59
N VAL A 164 -10.09 22.93 -0.36
CA VAL A 164 -10.12 24.08 0.58
C VAL A 164 -8.83 24.90 0.55
N ALA A 165 -7.67 24.24 0.42
CA ALA A 165 -6.37 24.88 0.58
C ALA A 165 -5.71 25.29 -0.75
N VAL A 166 -6.19 24.80 -1.90
CA VAL A 166 -5.71 25.28 -3.20
C VAL A 166 -6.43 26.58 -3.54
N THR A 167 -5.66 27.64 -3.70
CA THR A 167 -6.17 28.97 -4.07
C THR A 167 -5.66 29.37 -5.44
N THR A 168 -6.32 30.28 -6.10
CA THR A 168 -5.90 30.83 -7.39
C THR A 168 -5.50 32.29 -7.19
N ASP A 169 -4.35 32.69 -7.71
CA ASP A 169 -3.90 34.09 -7.67
C ASP A 169 -4.70 34.97 -8.68
N ALA A 170 -4.46 36.27 -8.62
CA ALA A 170 -5.12 37.25 -9.53
C ALA A 170 -4.76 37.01 -11.02
N ALA A 171 -3.67 36.31 -11.31
CA ALA A 171 -3.24 35.94 -12.66
C ALA A 171 -3.84 34.60 -13.16
N GLY A 172 -4.62 33.90 -12.31
CA GLY A 172 -5.21 32.63 -12.63
C GLY A 172 -4.33 31.41 -12.31
N ASN A 173 -3.13 31.61 -11.72
CA ASN A 173 -2.23 30.51 -11.37
C ASN A 173 -2.63 29.86 -10.05
N ALA A 174 -2.62 28.53 -10.00
CA ALA A 174 -2.94 27.79 -8.80
C ALA A 174 -1.78 27.84 -7.77
N ASN A 175 -2.13 28.17 -6.52
CA ASN A 175 -1.19 28.17 -5.39
C ASN A 175 -1.42 26.93 -4.53
N TYR A 176 -0.45 26.05 -4.54
CA TYR A 176 -0.50 24.77 -3.82
C TYR A 176 0.18 24.81 -2.45
N THR A 177 0.80 25.94 -2.04
CA THR A 177 1.62 26.05 -0.83
C THR A 177 0.88 25.62 0.43
N ALA A 178 -0.36 26.08 0.61
CA ALA A 178 -1.18 25.72 1.77
C ALA A 178 -1.51 24.23 1.81
N LEU A 179 -1.77 23.60 0.66
CA LEU A 179 -2.00 22.16 0.56
C LEU A 179 -0.75 21.37 0.95
N PHE A 180 0.43 21.71 0.39
CA PHE A 180 1.69 21.06 0.71
C PHE A 180 2.01 21.21 2.21
N ALA A 181 1.82 22.41 2.77
CA ALA A 181 2.01 22.67 4.19
C ALA A 181 1.05 21.87 5.08
N SER A 182 -0.21 21.72 4.67
CA SER A 182 -1.21 20.93 5.43
C SER A 182 -0.84 19.45 5.47
N VAL A 183 -0.41 18.86 4.34
CA VAL A 183 0.01 17.47 4.27
C VAL A 183 1.33 17.27 5.04
N ALA A 184 2.30 18.18 4.90
CA ALA A 184 3.54 18.15 5.68
C ALA A 184 3.27 18.24 7.19
N GLY A 185 2.40 19.15 7.62
CA GLY A 185 1.97 19.30 9.02
C GLY A 185 1.27 18.05 9.55
N LEU A 186 0.41 17.44 8.73
CA LEU A 186 -0.22 16.17 9.04
C LEU A 186 0.81 15.05 9.25
N MET A 187 1.79 14.94 8.36
CA MET A 187 2.86 13.92 8.46
C MET A 187 3.66 14.10 9.76
N VAL A 188 4.06 15.33 10.09
CA VAL A 188 4.75 15.64 11.35
C VAL A 188 3.90 15.24 12.55
N THR A 189 2.65 15.67 12.59
CA THR A 189 1.73 15.40 13.72
C THR A 189 1.50 13.90 13.90
N ALA A 190 1.20 13.18 12.81
CA ALA A 190 0.95 11.75 12.84
C ALA A 190 2.16 10.96 13.36
N ILE A 191 3.37 11.31 12.89
CA ILE A 191 4.59 10.62 13.31
C ILE A 191 5.03 11.05 14.71
N ALA A 192 4.83 12.30 15.10
CA ALA A 192 5.07 12.74 16.49
C ALA A 192 4.20 11.95 17.48
N ILE A 193 2.90 11.80 17.21
CA ILE A 193 2.00 10.99 18.03
C ILE A 193 2.48 9.53 18.06
N LEU A 194 2.84 8.95 16.90
CA LEU A 194 3.33 7.58 16.82
C LEU A 194 4.58 7.37 17.69
N VAL A 195 5.56 8.25 17.60
CA VAL A 195 6.83 8.16 18.35
C VAL A 195 6.63 8.32 19.85
N LEU A 196 5.75 9.24 20.25
CA LEU A 196 5.45 9.49 21.66
C LEU A 196 4.65 8.36 22.33
N THR A 197 3.82 7.65 21.56
CA THR A 197 2.89 6.65 22.09
C THR A 197 3.38 5.21 21.92
N ILE A 198 4.12 4.88 20.87
CA ILE A 198 4.54 3.52 20.52
C ILE A 198 5.99 3.27 20.93
N ARG A 199 6.18 2.43 21.93
CA ARG A 199 7.50 1.96 22.37
C ARG A 199 7.89 0.70 21.61
N GLU A 200 8.40 0.86 20.36
CA GLU A 200 8.72 -0.24 19.43
C GLU A 200 9.43 -1.41 20.12
N LYS A 201 10.54 -1.16 20.84
CA LYS A 201 11.36 -2.22 21.45
C LYS A 201 10.54 -3.10 22.42
N LYS A 202 9.70 -2.48 23.28
CA LYS A 202 8.90 -3.20 24.26
C LYS A 202 7.84 -4.05 23.56
N LEU A 203 7.12 -3.47 22.59
CA LEU A 203 6.05 -4.15 21.88
C LEU A 203 6.56 -5.29 20.99
N VAL A 204 7.69 -5.11 20.33
CA VAL A 204 8.31 -6.17 19.53
C VAL A 204 8.76 -7.33 20.42
N ALA A 205 9.31 -7.05 21.62
CA ALA A 205 9.69 -8.10 22.57
C ALA A 205 8.45 -8.86 23.11
N GLU A 206 7.36 -8.15 23.44
CA GLU A 206 6.07 -8.76 23.81
C GLU A 206 5.52 -9.66 22.71
N MET A 207 5.55 -9.18 21.46
CA MET A 207 5.06 -9.97 20.30
C MET A 207 5.93 -11.17 19.98
N LYS A 208 7.25 -11.08 20.18
CA LYS A 208 8.15 -12.24 20.07
C LYS A 208 7.80 -13.30 21.11
N ALA A 209 7.58 -12.92 22.35
CA ALA A 209 7.20 -13.87 23.41
C ALA A 209 5.85 -14.55 23.13
N ILE A 210 4.85 -13.78 22.67
CA ILE A 210 3.53 -14.33 22.31
C ILE A 210 3.63 -15.27 21.10
N ASN A 211 4.37 -14.87 20.07
CA ASN A 211 4.53 -15.69 18.87
C ASN A 211 5.42 -16.92 19.08
N TYR A 212 6.32 -16.92 20.07
CA TYR A 212 7.16 -18.05 20.42
C TYR A 212 6.34 -19.22 20.98
N GLY A 213 5.34 -18.94 21.82
CA GLY A 213 4.40 -19.94 22.33
C GLY A 213 3.42 -20.52 21.30
N VAL A 214 3.22 -19.83 20.16
CA VAL A 214 2.36 -20.29 19.04
C VAL A 214 3.16 -21.06 17.98
N SER A 215 4.47 -20.91 17.95
CA SER A 215 5.33 -21.45 16.87
C SER A 215 6.01 -22.78 17.21
N GLU A 216 5.94 -23.28 18.45
CA GLU A 216 6.59 -24.55 18.79
C GLU A 216 5.91 -25.78 18.17
N ASP A 217 4.61 -25.70 17.83
CA ASP A 217 3.88 -26.81 17.22
C ASP A 217 3.87 -26.83 15.69
N GLU A 218 4.16 -25.71 15.01
CA GLU A 218 4.08 -25.61 13.54
C GLU A 218 5.41 -25.36 12.82
N ASP A 219 6.50 -24.96 13.51
CA ASP A 219 7.78 -24.57 12.87
C ASP A 219 8.84 -25.68 12.91
N GLN A 220 8.43 -26.95 12.83
CA GLN A 220 9.35 -28.09 12.61
C GLN A 220 9.88 -28.21 11.17
N GLY A 221 9.77 -27.16 10.38
CA GLY A 221 10.56 -27.02 9.16
C GLY A 221 12.00 -26.62 9.51
N LYS A 222 12.87 -27.61 9.79
CA LYS A 222 14.31 -27.43 10.03
C LYS A 222 14.87 -26.45 9.00
N THR A 223 15.47 -25.36 9.49
CA THR A 223 16.24 -24.43 8.66
C THR A 223 17.48 -25.16 8.17
N GLU A 224 17.60 -25.38 6.88
CA GLU A 224 18.88 -25.73 6.29
C GLU A 224 19.74 -24.47 6.23
N THR A 225 20.68 -24.35 7.13
CA THR A 225 21.75 -23.35 7.06
C THR A 225 22.76 -23.84 6.04
N VAL A 226 22.68 -23.37 4.82
CA VAL A 226 23.70 -23.62 3.79
C VAL A 226 24.51 -22.34 3.64
N ASN A 227 25.79 -22.40 3.97
CA ASN A 227 26.77 -21.31 3.88
C ASN A 227 26.38 -20.03 4.68
N GLY A 228 25.89 -20.15 5.92
CA GLY A 228 25.60 -18.99 6.77
C GLY A 228 24.41 -18.13 6.33
N LYS A 229 23.68 -18.52 5.27
CA LYS A 229 22.44 -17.88 4.82
C LYS A 229 21.25 -18.78 5.12
N GLU A 230 20.32 -18.27 5.92
CA GLU A 230 19.05 -18.95 6.16
C GLU A 230 18.25 -19.04 4.86
N LYS A 231 18.02 -20.27 4.39
CA LYS A 231 17.13 -20.54 3.26
C LYS A 231 15.78 -21.01 3.78
N LEU A 232 14.70 -20.50 3.17
CA LEU A 232 13.36 -21.01 3.42
C LEU A 232 13.26 -22.47 2.94
N PRO A 233 12.57 -23.35 3.69
CA PRO A 233 12.22 -24.68 3.21
C PRO A 233 11.52 -24.60 1.86
N LYS A 234 11.83 -25.52 0.94
CA LYS A 234 11.26 -25.53 -0.42
C LYS A 234 9.72 -25.42 -0.47
N PRO A 235 8.92 -26.09 0.40
CA PRO A 235 7.47 -25.96 0.40
C PRO A 235 6.99 -24.56 0.81
N VAL A 236 7.68 -23.91 1.75
CA VAL A 236 7.36 -22.55 2.23
C VAL A 236 7.72 -21.54 1.15
N LEU A 237 8.89 -21.66 0.51
CA LEU A 237 9.27 -20.82 -0.63
C LEU A 237 8.27 -20.95 -1.79
N LYS A 238 7.82 -22.19 -2.09
CA LYS A 238 6.78 -22.42 -3.10
C LYS A 238 5.48 -21.68 -2.75
N SER A 239 5.04 -21.74 -1.50
CA SER A 239 3.85 -21.00 -1.05
C SER A 239 4.03 -19.50 -1.16
N LEU A 240 5.20 -18.95 -0.79
CA LEU A 240 5.51 -17.54 -0.97
C LEU A 240 5.41 -17.11 -2.45
N LEU A 241 6.04 -17.86 -3.33
CA LEU A 241 6.00 -17.57 -4.77
C LEU A 241 4.56 -17.63 -5.31
N LEU A 242 3.76 -18.60 -4.87
CA LEU A 242 2.34 -18.70 -5.26
C LEU A 242 1.52 -17.50 -4.77
N ILE A 243 1.75 -17.03 -3.54
CA ILE A 243 1.07 -15.83 -3.01
C ILE A 243 1.50 -14.60 -3.79
N LEU A 244 2.79 -14.42 -4.04
CA LEU A 244 3.30 -13.29 -4.84
C LEU A 244 2.76 -13.32 -6.28
N THR A 245 2.66 -14.50 -6.90
CA THR A 245 2.02 -14.66 -8.22
C THR A 245 0.54 -14.27 -8.18
N THR A 246 -0.19 -14.67 -7.13
CA THR A 246 -1.60 -14.24 -6.94
C THR A 246 -1.71 -12.72 -6.89
N ILE A 247 -0.83 -12.06 -6.14
CA ILE A 247 -0.78 -10.60 -6.02
C ILE A 247 -0.51 -9.96 -7.38
N GLY A 248 0.49 -10.43 -8.11
CA GLY A 248 0.81 -9.93 -9.45
C GLY A 248 -0.37 -10.06 -10.42
N LEU A 249 -0.98 -11.23 -10.51
CA LEU A 249 -2.13 -11.48 -11.38
C LEU A 249 -3.35 -10.63 -10.98
N TRP A 250 -3.62 -10.49 -9.67
CA TRP A 250 -4.66 -9.60 -9.20
C TRP A 250 -4.43 -8.16 -9.64
N PHE A 251 -3.22 -7.63 -9.44
CA PHE A 251 -2.92 -6.26 -9.82
C PHE A 251 -2.94 -6.05 -11.34
N LEU A 252 -2.54 -7.04 -12.14
CA LEU A 252 -2.68 -6.99 -13.61
C LEU A 252 -4.14 -6.85 -14.04
N GLY A 253 -5.07 -7.56 -13.41
CA GLY A 253 -6.50 -7.44 -13.69
C GLY A 253 -7.13 -6.18 -13.12
N TYR A 254 -6.89 -5.90 -11.83
CA TYR A 254 -7.49 -4.78 -11.12
C TYR A 254 -7.06 -3.42 -11.69
N ASN A 255 -5.75 -3.21 -11.90
CA ASN A 255 -5.25 -1.95 -12.43
C ASN A 255 -5.68 -1.71 -13.87
N ALA A 256 -5.83 -2.77 -14.68
CA ALA A 256 -6.39 -2.64 -16.01
C ALA A 256 -7.76 -1.96 -15.97
N VAL A 257 -8.65 -2.49 -15.15
CA VAL A 257 -10.01 -1.95 -15.01
C VAL A 257 -9.97 -0.56 -14.42
N THR A 258 -9.26 -0.31 -13.30
CA THR A 258 -9.27 1.00 -12.65
C THR A 258 -8.65 2.11 -13.49
N THR A 259 -7.60 1.80 -14.28
CA THR A 259 -6.92 2.78 -15.13
C THR A 259 -7.74 3.12 -16.38
N PHE A 260 -8.32 2.12 -17.04
CA PHE A 260 -8.99 2.31 -18.32
C PHE A 260 -10.51 2.42 -18.24
N PHE A 261 -11.11 2.17 -17.07
CA PHE A 261 -12.56 2.19 -16.88
C PHE A 261 -13.19 3.54 -17.25
N THR A 262 -12.57 4.64 -16.87
CA THR A 262 -13.07 5.99 -17.20
C THR A 262 -13.08 6.20 -18.71
N SER A 263 -12.01 5.82 -19.40
CA SER A 263 -11.93 5.91 -20.87
C SER A 263 -12.96 5.01 -21.54
N TYR A 264 -13.13 3.78 -21.06
CA TYR A 264 -14.17 2.87 -21.51
C TYR A 264 -15.58 3.46 -21.36
N ALA A 265 -15.90 3.92 -20.15
CA ALA A 265 -17.22 4.46 -19.85
C ALA A 265 -17.55 5.74 -20.64
N THR A 266 -16.57 6.61 -20.87
CA THR A 266 -16.76 7.80 -21.70
C THR A 266 -16.96 7.48 -23.18
N ALA A 267 -16.41 6.37 -23.66
CA ALA A 267 -16.59 5.92 -25.03
C ALA A 267 -17.90 5.16 -25.26
N THR A 268 -18.43 4.47 -24.21
CA THR A 268 -19.56 3.52 -24.38
C THR A 268 -20.85 3.95 -23.71
N TRP A 269 -20.77 4.77 -22.64
CA TRP A 269 -21.96 5.15 -21.85
C TRP A 269 -22.41 6.58 -22.13
N SER A 270 -23.72 6.78 -22.26
CA SER A 270 -24.34 8.10 -22.46
C SER A 270 -24.06 9.09 -21.32
N GLY A 271 -23.86 8.60 -20.08
CA GLY A 271 -23.49 9.42 -18.91
C GLY A 271 -21.99 9.67 -18.77
N GLY A 272 -21.16 9.04 -19.59
CA GLY A 272 -19.73 9.30 -19.72
C GLY A 272 -18.98 9.34 -18.39
N LEU A 273 -18.19 10.41 -18.19
CA LEU A 273 -17.33 10.61 -17.03
C LEU A 273 -18.09 10.64 -15.69
N SER A 274 -19.29 11.21 -15.66
CA SER A 274 -20.10 11.33 -14.43
C SER A 274 -20.50 9.95 -13.89
N HIS A 275 -21.01 9.08 -14.78
CA HIS A 275 -21.36 7.71 -14.39
C HIS A 275 -20.14 6.88 -14.02
N ALA A 276 -19.04 7.01 -14.77
CA ALA A 276 -17.78 6.35 -14.44
C ALA A 276 -17.26 6.73 -13.05
N SER A 277 -17.24 8.03 -12.74
CA SER A 277 -16.81 8.54 -11.43
C SER A 277 -17.70 8.00 -10.30
N THR A 278 -19.00 7.94 -10.51
CA THR A 278 -19.96 7.40 -9.54
C THR A 278 -19.70 5.93 -9.27
N CYS A 279 -19.47 5.12 -10.30
CA CYS A 279 -19.15 3.69 -10.13
C CYS A 279 -17.84 3.48 -9.36
N LEU A 280 -16.79 4.25 -9.67
CA LEU A 280 -15.51 4.18 -8.95
C LEU A 280 -15.66 4.63 -7.49
N MET A 281 -16.49 5.65 -7.23
CA MET A 281 -16.81 6.10 -5.87
C MET A 281 -17.51 4.99 -5.08
N VAL A 282 -18.55 4.37 -5.66
CA VAL A 282 -19.27 3.25 -5.02
C VAL A 282 -18.34 2.08 -4.74
N ALA A 283 -17.46 1.72 -5.69
CA ALA A 283 -16.47 0.66 -5.49
C ALA A 283 -15.50 1.00 -4.34
N THR A 284 -15.05 2.25 -4.25
CA THR A 284 -14.16 2.73 -3.18
C THR A 284 -14.85 2.69 -1.81
N VAL A 285 -16.09 3.19 -1.72
CA VAL A 285 -16.88 3.14 -0.49
C VAL A 285 -17.13 1.69 -0.06
N ALA A 286 -17.48 0.81 -1.01
CA ALA A 286 -17.66 -0.61 -0.73
C ALA A 286 -16.37 -1.27 -0.23
N ALA A 287 -15.21 -0.94 -0.80
CA ALA A 287 -13.92 -1.43 -0.33
C ALA A 287 -13.63 -0.97 1.11
N VAL A 288 -13.79 0.34 1.39
CA VAL A 288 -13.56 0.92 2.72
C VAL A 288 -14.48 0.30 3.76
N ALA A 289 -15.78 0.20 3.48
CA ALA A 289 -16.78 -0.43 4.36
C ALA A 289 -16.47 -1.92 4.62
N SER A 290 -15.86 -2.58 3.65
CA SER A 290 -15.55 -4.03 3.71
C SER A 290 -14.25 -4.33 4.46
N TYR A 291 -13.32 -3.38 4.67
CA TYR A 291 -12.00 -3.67 5.25
C TYR A 291 -12.08 -4.34 6.63
N ILE A 292 -12.82 -3.77 7.57
CA ILE A 292 -12.94 -4.33 8.93
C ILE A 292 -13.71 -5.66 8.93
N PRO A 293 -14.92 -5.77 8.34
CA PRO A 293 -15.63 -7.04 8.24
C PRO A 293 -14.79 -8.16 7.60
N ILE A 294 -14.10 -7.88 6.51
CA ILE A 294 -13.22 -8.85 5.85
C ILE A 294 -12.08 -9.30 6.77
N GLY A 295 -11.44 -8.36 7.48
CA GLY A 295 -10.40 -8.69 8.44
C GLY A 295 -10.89 -9.63 9.56
N MET A 296 -12.11 -9.40 10.06
CA MET A 296 -12.74 -10.24 11.09
C MET A 296 -13.16 -11.61 10.55
N ILE A 297 -13.76 -11.66 9.37
CA ILE A 297 -14.20 -12.90 8.72
C ILE A 297 -12.99 -13.76 8.35
N SER A 298 -11.93 -13.15 7.80
CA SER A 298 -10.72 -13.88 7.41
C SER A 298 -10.00 -14.55 8.58
N ALA A 299 -10.09 -13.96 9.79
CA ALA A 299 -9.57 -14.59 11.00
C ALA A 299 -10.33 -15.88 11.37
N LYS A 300 -11.63 -15.99 10.99
CA LYS A 300 -12.48 -17.18 11.25
C LYS A 300 -12.35 -18.25 10.17
N ILE A 301 -12.51 -17.88 8.89
CA ILE A 301 -12.54 -18.83 7.77
C ILE A 301 -11.19 -19.09 7.11
N GLY A 302 -10.17 -18.29 7.46
CA GLY A 302 -8.85 -18.30 6.86
C GLY A 302 -8.70 -17.28 5.74
N ARG A 303 -7.48 -16.73 5.61
CA ARG A 303 -7.14 -15.68 4.64
C ARG A 303 -7.26 -16.18 3.20
N ARG A 304 -6.78 -17.40 2.94
CA ARG A 304 -6.85 -18.04 1.63
C ARG A 304 -8.28 -18.18 1.14
N ASN A 305 -9.19 -18.64 2.00
CA ASN A 305 -10.60 -18.79 1.63
C ASN A 305 -11.26 -17.42 1.41
N MET A 306 -10.91 -16.40 2.22
CA MET A 306 -11.42 -15.06 2.04
C MET A 306 -10.97 -14.43 0.71
N ILE A 307 -9.71 -14.63 0.30
CA ILE A 307 -9.21 -14.19 -1.01
C ILE A 307 -9.97 -14.91 -2.13
N ARG A 308 -10.19 -16.22 -2.04
CA ARG A 308 -10.96 -16.97 -3.05
C ARG A 308 -12.39 -16.42 -3.19
N ILE A 309 -13.08 -16.19 -2.07
CA ILE A 309 -14.42 -15.59 -2.06
C ILE A 309 -14.38 -14.23 -2.74
N GLY A 310 -13.39 -13.38 -2.37
CA GLY A 310 -13.22 -12.06 -2.98
C GLY A 310 -13.03 -12.13 -4.50
N LEU A 311 -12.14 -13.00 -4.97
CA LEU A 311 -11.86 -13.17 -6.40
C LEU A 311 -13.06 -13.71 -7.20
N LEU A 312 -13.94 -14.46 -6.55
CA LEU A 312 -15.17 -15.01 -7.18
C LEU A 312 -16.35 -14.03 -7.14
N THR A 313 -16.26 -12.94 -6.37
CA THR A 313 -17.34 -11.95 -6.32
C THR A 313 -17.25 -10.96 -7.48
N ALA A 314 -18.39 -10.60 -8.06
CA ALA A 314 -18.48 -9.55 -9.07
C ALA A 314 -18.30 -8.13 -8.49
N ALA A 315 -18.30 -7.98 -7.17
CA ALA A 315 -18.20 -6.69 -6.49
C ALA A 315 -16.72 -6.25 -6.37
N VAL A 316 -16.24 -5.44 -7.28
CA VAL A 316 -14.83 -5.00 -7.38
C VAL A 316 -14.28 -4.44 -6.07
N GLY A 317 -15.04 -3.58 -5.37
CA GLY A 317 -14.62 -3.02 -4.08
C GLY A 317 -14.44 -4.09 -2.99
N PHE A 318 -15.34 -5.07 -2.90
CA PHE A 318 -15.23 -6.19 -1.97
C PHE A 318 -14.05 -7.11 -2.32
N ALA A 319 -13.84 -7.39 -3.61
CA ALA A 319 -12.71 -8.18 -4.09
C ALA A 319 -11.38 -7.49 -3.74
N GLN A 320 -11.27 -6.19 -4.00
CA GLN A 320 -10.11 -5.38 -3.64
C GLN A 320 -9.81 -5.46 -2.15
N ALA A 321 -10.82 -5.24 -1.31
CA ALA A 321 -10.68 -5.34 0.14
C ALA A 321 -10.24 -6.75 0.57
N SER A 322 -10.83 -7.80 -0.01
CA SER A 322 -10.51 -9.20 0.32
C SER A 322 -9.06 -9.56 0.00
N VAL A 323 -8.55 -9.11 -1.15
CA VAL A 323 -7.16 -9.36 -1.54
C VAL A 323 -6.21 -8.50 -0.69
N THR A 324 -6.44 -7.19 -0.62
CA THR A 324 -5.52 -6.25 0.06
C THR A 324 -5.38 -6.54 1.56
N VAL A 325 -6.51 -6.80 2.25
CA VAL A 325 -6.50 -7.09 3.70
C VAL A 325 -5.75 -8.37 4.04
N ASN A 326 -5.76 -9.37 3.15
CA ASN A 326 -5.27 -10.71 3.47
C ASN A 326 -3.90 -11.04 2.88
N THR A 327 -3.52 -10.51 1.71
CA THR A 327 -2.27 -10.88 1.05
C THR A 327 -1.02 -10.39 1.79
N PHE A 328 -1.02 -9.18 2.31
CA PHE A 328 0.08 -8.69 3.15
C PHE A 328 0.32 -9.58 4.36
N PRO A 329 -0.70 -9.87 5.21
CA PRO A 329 -0.52 -10.76 6.34
C PRO A 329 -0.02 -12.16 5.97
N MET A 330 -0.45 -12.73 4.82
CA MET A 330 0.06 -14.02 4.36
C MET A 330 1.55 -13.98 4.03
N VAL A 331 2.02 -12.90 3.40
CA VAL A 331 3.45 -12.69 3.12
C VAL A 331 4.25 -12.47 4.41
N TRP A 332 3.70 -11.68 5.35
CA TRP A 332 4.36 -11.45 6.66
C TRP A 332 4.45 -12.70 7.51
N GLU A 333 3.47 -13.60 7.42
CA GLU A 333 3.44 -14.83 8.18
C GLU A 333 4.53 -15.81 7.75
N ILE A 334 4.82 -15.85 6.45
CA ILE A 334 5.95 -16.61 5.91
C ILE A 334 7.29 -15.99 6.32
N SER A 335 7.31 -14.68 6.65
CA SER A 335 8.50 -14.01 7.13
C SER A 335 8.84 -14.47 8.56
N ARG A 336 10.12 -14.65 8.85
CA ARG A 336 10.61 -14.88 10.20
C ARG A 336 10.76 -13.58 10.98
N SER A 337 10.79 -13.68 12.30
CA SER A 337 11.12 -12.54 13.15
C SER A 337 12.46 -11.93 12.73
N GLY A 338 12.46 -10.65 12.32
CA GLY A 338 13.62 -9.92 11.85
C GLY A 338 13.72 -9.71 10.34
N ASN A 339 12.91 -10.40 9.51
CA ASN A 339 12.96 -10.28 8.05
C ASN A 339 11.66 -9.72 7.41
N VAL A 340 10.75 -9.18 8.21
CA VAL A 340 9.44 -8.70 7.74
C VAL A 340 9.57 -7.61 6.68
N GLY A 341 10.53 -6.69 6.84
CA GLY A 341 10.75 -5.61 5.87
C GLY A 341 11.18 -6.12 4.49
N LYS A 342 12.03 -7.16 4.43
CA LYS A 342 12.43 -7.80 3.17
C LYS A 342 11.22 -8.39 2.44
N TYR A 343 10.34 -9.10 3.15
CA TYR A 343 9.14 -9.71 2.58
C TYR A 343 8.08 -8.68 2.19
N THR A 344 7.95 -7.61 2.97
CA THR A 344 7.16 -6.42 2.59
C THR A 344 7.69 -5.83 1.28
N GLY A 345 9.02 -5.75 1.14
CA GLY A 345 9.67 -5.35 -0.10
C GLY A 345 9.29 -6.23 -1.29
N PHE A 346 9.32 -7.56 -1.15
CA PHE A 346 8.90 -8.47 -2.22
C PHE A 346 7.44 -8.28 -2.63
N TYR A 347 6.54 -8.04 -1.66
CA TYR A 347 5.15 -7.70 -1.98
C TYR A 347 5.07 -6.45 -2.86
N TYR A 348 5.74 -5.38 -2.47
CA TYR A 348 5.75 -4.14 -3.25
C TYR A 348 6.44 -4.31 -4.60
N THR A 349 7.54 -5.06 -4.67
CA THR A 349 8.19 -5.36 -5.94
C THR A 349 7.21 -5.95 -6.95
N VAL A 350 6.48 -6.99 -6.56
CA VAL A 350 5.52 -7.65 -7.44
C VAL A 350 4.34 -6.75 -7.77
N SER A 351 3.75 -6.07 -6.79
CA SER A 351 2.61 -5.19 -7.01
C SER A 351 2.95 -3.98 -7.88
N MET A 352 4.10 -3.34 -7.65
CA MET A 352 4.56 -2.20 -8.45
C MET A 352 4.97 -2.61 -9.87
N THR A 353 5.61 -3.77 -10.03
CA THR A 353 5.89 -4.33 -11.36
C THR A 353 4.59 -4.54 -12.14
N ALA A 354 3.58 -5.16 -11.51
CA ALA A 354 2.29 -5.35 -12.14
C ALA A 354 1.64 -4.01 -12.52
N GLN A 355 1.65 -3.02 -11.63
CA GLN A 355 1.10 -1.69 -11.90
C GLN A 355 1.81 -0.97 -13.05
N THR A 356 3.14 -1.09 -13.14
CA THR A 356 3.94 -0.50 -14.24
C THR A 356 3.67 -1.18 -15.57
N VAL A 357 3.56 -2.52 -15.58
CA VAL A 357 3.41 -3.31 -16.82
C VAL A 357 1.98 -3.30 -17.35
N THR A 358 0.98 -3.20 -16.45
CA THR A 358 -0.45 -3.28 -16.81
C THR A 358 -0.86 -2.31 -17.92
N PRO A 359 -0.55 -0.99 -17.87
CA PRO A 359 -0.98 -0.05 -18.92
C PRO A 359 -0.51 -0.44 -20.31
N PHE A 360 0.73 -0.96 -20.41
CA PHE A 360 1.29 -1.41 -21.70
C PHE A 360 0.57 -2.66 -22.22
N LEU A 361 0.36 -3.65 -21.36
CA LEU A 361 -0.33 -4.87 -21.76
C LEU A 361 -1.77 -4.58 -22.18
N VAL A 362 -2.49 -3.83 -21.35
CA VAL A 362 -3.89 -3.49 -21.64
C VAL A 362 -4.00 -2.62 -22.87
N GLY A 363 -3.12 -1.63 -23.05
CA GLY A 363 -3.09 -0.77 -24.23
C GLY A 363 -3.01 -1.60 -25.51
N ILE A 364 -2.09 -2.57 -25.57
CA ILE A 364 -1.94 -3.48 -26.73
C ILE A 364 -3.23 -4.30 -26.97
N PHE A 365 -3.88 -4.77 -25.90
CA PHE A 365 -5.13 -5.53 -26.01
C PHE A 365 -6.29 -4.65 -26.50
N LEU A 366 -6.43 -3.46 -25.96
CA LEU A 366 -7.50 -2.53 -26.35
C LEU A 366 -7.29 -2.01 -27.80
N ASP A 367 -6.06 -1.75 -28.20
CA ASP A 367 -5.76 -1.33 -29.58
C ASP A 367 -6.12 -2.41 -30.62
N LYS A 368 -5.93 -3.70 -30.27
CA LYS A 368 -6.20 -4.82 -31.19
C LYS A 368 -7.63 -5.32 -31.16
N LEU A 369 -8.27 -5.32 -29.99
CA LEU A 369 -9.57 -5.98 -29.75
C LEU A 369 -10.70 -4.98 -29.42
N GLY A 370 -10.38 -3.68 -29.32
CA GLY A 370 -11.33 -2.64 -28.95
C GLY A 370 -11.56 -2.53 -27.44
N ASN A 371 -12.30 -1.49 -27.04
CA ASN A 371 -12.55 -1.15 -25.64
C ASN A 371 -13.31 -2.27 -24.87
N ASP A 372 -14.12 -3.07 -25.56
CA ASP A 372 -14.88 -4.17 -24.95
C ASP A 372 -13.99 -5.29 -24.41
N ALA A 373 -12.73 -5.36 -24.82
CA ALA A 373 -11.75 -6.31 -24.30
C ALA A 373 -11.32 -6.00 -22.84
N LEU A 374 -11.61 -4.81 -22.29
CA LEU A 374 -11.20 -4.40 -20.95
C LEU A 374 -11.68 -5.36 -19.85
N PHE A 375 -12.98 -5.66 -19.82
CA PHE A 375 -13.55 -6.54 -18.80
C PHE A 375 -13.15 -8.01 -18.98
N PRO A 376 -13.18 -8.60 -20.18
CA PRO A 376 -12.63 -9.94 -20.42
C PRO A 376 -11.16 -10.06 -20.00
N TYR A 377 -10.32 -9.05 -20.27
CA TYR A 377 -8.94 -9.01 -19.81
C TYR A 377 -8.86 -9.05 -18.28
N GLY A 378 -9.55 -8.12 -17.60
CA GLY A 378 -9.55 -8.06 -16.13
C GLY A 378 -10.05 -9.37 -15.50
N PHE A 379 -11.13 -9.91 -16.03
CA PHE A 379 -11.73 -11.17 -15.57
C PHE A 379 -10.78 -12.36 -15.74
N ALA A 380 -10.10 -12.48 -16.87
CA ALA A 380 -9.13 -13.54 -17.13
C ALA A 380 -8.00 -13.55 -16.08
N PHE A 381 -7.41 -12.38 -15.78
CA PHE A 381 -6.33 -12.27 -14.78
C PHE A 381 -6.83 -12.53 -13.35
N VAL A 382 -8.05 -12.13 -13.01
CA VAL A 382 -8.68 -12.44 -11.73
C VAL A 382 -8.91 -13.95 -11.58
N LEU A 383 -9.41 -14.63 -12.61
CA LEU A 383 -9.56 -16.07 -12.60
C LEU A 383 -8.21 -16.80 -12.51
N LEU A 384 -7.20 -16.34 -13.25
CA LEU A 384 -5.85 -16.89 -13.16
C LEU A 384 -5.27 -16.74 -11.75
N ALA A 385 -5.59 -15.67 -11.02
CA ALA A 385 -5.15 -15.47 -9.64
C ALA A 385 -5.72 -16.51 -8.65
N LEU A 386 -6.87 -17.14 -8.96
CA LEU A 386 -7.45 -18.22 -8.14
C LEU A 386 -6.58 -19.48 -8.10
N ILE A 387 -5.82 -19.75 -9.16
CA ILE A 387 -4.99 -20.95 -9.26
C ILE A 387 -3.87 -20.94 -8.22
N PRO A 388 -2.96 -19.95 -8.21
CA PRO A 388 -1.85 -19.96 -7.26
C PRO A 388 -2.31 -19.80 -5.81
N ILE A 389 -3.34 -19.01 -5.50
CA ILE A 389 -3.83 -18.91 -4.10
C ILE A 389 -4.43 -20.23 -3.62
N SER A 390 -5.00 -21.02 -4.53
CA SER A 390 -5.55 -22.32 -4.18
C SER A 390 -4.48 -23.37 -3.91
N LEU A 391 -3.32 -23.24 -4.52
CA LEU A 391 -2.16 -24.12 -4.33
C LEU A 391 -1.27 -23.72 -3.16
N ALA A 392 -1.38 -22.49 -2.65
CA ALA A 392 -0.59 -22.03 -1.51
C ALA A 392 -1.04 -22.75 -0.23
N LYS A 393 -0.09 -23.38 0.48
CA LYS A 393 -0.37 -24.18 1.70
C LYS A 393 0.05 -23.48 2.99
N HIS A 394 0.93 -22.47 2.93
CA HIS A 394 1.48 -21.73 4.06
C HIS A 394 1.04 -20.27 4.02
N GLY A 395 1.11 -19.56 5.15
CA GLY A 395 0.72 -18.17 5.27
C GLY A 395 -0.76 -17.95 5.64
N ASP A 396 -1.48 -18.98 6.12
CA ASP A 396 -2.90 -18.92 6.47
C ASP A 396 -3.15 -19.43 7.90
N ASN A 397 -2.34 -18.99 8.89
CA ASN A 397 -2.53 -19.33 10.29
C ASN A 397 -3.82 -18.70 10.81
N ARG A 398 -4.62 -19.52 11.45
CA ARG A 398 -5.88 -19.12 12.08
C ARG A 398 -5.68 -18.97 13.59
N PRO A 399 -6.43 -18.08 14.25
CA PRO A 399 -6.54 -18.12 15.71
C PRO A 399 -7.05 -19.51 16.13
N GLU A 400 -6.46 -20.13 17.14
CA GLU A 400 -7.04 -21.31 17.75
C GLU A 400 -8.46 -20.99 18.24
N ALA A 401 -9.42 -21.84 17.89
CA ALA A 401 -10.75 -21.73 18.46
C ALA A 401 -10.63 -21.99 19.97
N PRO A 402 -11.30 -21.19 20.84
CA PRO A 402 -11.30 -21.44 22.28
C PRO A 402 -11.82 -22.86 22.53
N LYS A 403 -11.08 -23.64 23.31
CA LYS A 403 -11.37 -25.07 23.59
C LYS A 403 -12.66 -25.26 24.38
N SER A 404 -13.15 -24.19 25.04
CA SER A 404 -14.43 -24.18 25.75
C SER A 404 -15.13 -22.81 25.63
N LYS A 405 -16.47 -22.80 25.82
CA LYS A 405 -17.22 -21.53 25.91
C LYS A 405 -16.77 -20.64 27.08
N LEU A 406 -16.23 -21.24 28.14
CA LEU A 406 -15.70 -20.52 29.31
C LEU A 406 -14.40 -19.80 28.98
N GLU A 407 -13.51 -20.41 28.22
CA GLU A 407 -12.25 -19.81 27.76
C GLU A 407 -12.48 -18.59 26.80
N ALA A 408 -13.66 -18.53 26.18
CA ALA A 408 -14.06 -17.37 25.36
C ALA A 408 -14.47 -16.14 26.21
N PHE A 409 -14.72 -16.34 27.51
CA PHE A 409 -15.10 -15.32 28.47
C PHE A 409 -13.98 -14.98 29.49
N ASP A 410 -12.89 -15.76 29.53
CA ASP A 410 -11.70 -15.40 30.30
C ASP A 410 -11.08 -14.13 29.69
N VAL A 411 -11.48 -13.05 30.26
CA VAL A 411 -10.91 -11.72 30.01
C VAL A 411 -9.83 -11.58 31.09
N ASP A 412 -8.59 -11.90 30.73
CA ASP A 412 -7.47 -11.49 31.59
C ASP A 412 -7.48 -9.96 31.69
N ASP A 413 -7.67 -9.46 32.91
CA ASP A 413 -7.62 -8.07 33.32
C ASP A 413 -6.28 -7.38 33.01
#